data_94cb926a76eb2f806450120626248347
#
_entry.id   94cb926a76eb2f806450120626248347
#
_cell.length_a   1.000
_cell.length_b   1.000
_cell.length_c   1.000
_cell.angle_alpha   90.00
_cell.angle_beta   90.00
_cell.angle_gamma   90.00
#
_symmetry.space_group_name_H-M   'P 1'
#
loop_
_entity.id
_entity.type
_entity.pdbx_description
1 polymer ?
#
loop_
_entity_poly.entity_id
_entity_poly.type
_entity_poly.pdbx_seq_one_letter_code
_entity_poly.pdbx_strand_id
1 'polypeptide(L)'
;MYQLIDFFAEWCGPCHAMKPVFEQLEKDYAGKVQFKTVDVDVDGAMAEQYGVSSIPTFVLLKDGKEAGRKIGASSKDAMKSWIDSNLR
;
A
#
# COMPACT_ATOMS: atom_id res chain seq x y z
N MET A 1 -14.93 -0.47 -6.22
CA MET A 1 -14.19 -1.13 -5.12
C MET A 1 -12.77 -0.58 -5.00
N TYR A 2 -12.34 -0.35 -3.78
CA TYR A 2 -10.98 0.15 -3.51
C TYR A 2 -10.07 -0.99 -3.07
N GLN A 3 -8.82 -0.94 -3.50
CA GLN A 3 -7.79 -1.89 -3.09
C GLN A 3 -6.50 -1.13 -2.80
N LEU A 4 -5.88 -1.41 -1.66
CA LEU A 4 -4.59 -0.85 -1.30
C LEU A 4 -3.53 -1.95 -1.38
N ILE A 5 -2.50 -1.71 -2.19
CA ILE A 5 -1.40 -2.65 -2.37
C ILE A 5 -0.15 -2.09 -1.70
N ASP A 6 0.46 -2.89 -0.84
CA ASP A 6 1.74 -2.59 -0.19
C ASP A 6 2.83 -3.38 -0.90
N PHE A 7 3.67 -2.67 -1.65
CA PHE A 7 4.85 -3.27 -2.30
C PHE A 7 6.01 -3.22 -1.33
N PHE A 8 6.53 -4.37 -0.97
CA PHE A 8 7.56 -4.50 0.06
C PHE A 8 8.61 -5.54 -0.33
N ALA A 9 9.67 -5.65 0.49
CA ALA A 9 10.63 -6.75 0.42
C ALA A 9 11.03 -7.15 1.84
N GLU A 10 11.42 -8.40 2.02
CA GLU A 10 11.79 -8.93 3.34
C GLU A 10 13.05 -8.25 3.91
N TRP A 11 13.96 -7.79 3.06
CA TRP A 11 15.18 -7.09 3.48
C TRP A 11 14.96 -5.61 3.79
N CYS A 12 13.78 -5.09 3.56
CA CYS A 12 13.51 -3.65 3.69
C CYS A 12 13.09 -3.30 5.12
N GLY A 13 13.96 -2.61 5.85
CA GLY A 13 13.68 -2.18 7.23
C GLY A 13 12.44 -1.31 7.36
N PRO A 14 12.30 -0.22 6.57
CA PRO A 14 11.09 0.62 6.61
C PRO A 14 9.81 -0.15 6.29
N CYS A 15 9.88 -1.16 5.41
CA CYS A 15 8.73 -2.02 5.09
C CYS A 15 8.29 -2.80 6.33
N HIS A 16 9.23 -3.34 7.10
CA HIS A 16 8.92 -4.06 8.33
C HIS A 16 8.28 -3.14 9.37
N ALA A 17 8.75 -1.91 9.47
CA ALA A 17 8.16 -0.92 10.38
C ALA A 17 6.71 -0.61 10.02
N MET A 18 6.36 -0.71 8.75
CA MET A 18 4.99 -0.44 8.28
C MET A 18 4.02 -1.60 8.46
N LYS A 19 4.51 -2.81 8.72
CA LYS A 19 3.61 -3.98 8.88
C LYS A 19 2.53 -3.77 9.92
N PRO A 20 2.83 -3.38 11.18
CA PRO A 20 1.77 -3.16 12.16
C PRO A 20 0.82 -2.02 11.77
N VAL A 21 1.34 -0.98 11.13
CA VAL A 21 0.51 0.14 10.64
C VAL A 21 -0.45 -0.37 9.57
N PHE A 22 0.04 -1.14 8.62
CA PHE A 22 -0.76 -1.70 7.53
C PHE A 22 -1.86 -2.63 8.07
N GLU A 23 -1.52 -3.47 9.04
CA GLU A 23 -2.49 -4.38 9.67
C GLU A 23 -3.59 -3.62 10.41
N GLN A 24 -3.25 -2.54 11.12
CA GLN A 24 -4.24 -1.70 11.79
C GLN A 24 -5.13 -0.99 10.78
N LEU A 25 -4.56 -0.48 9.71
CA LEU A 25 -5.33 0.18 8.64
C LEU A 25 -6.30 -0.81 7.99
N GLU A 26 -5.87 -2.04 7.79
CA GLU A 26 -6.74 -3.07 7.22
C GLU A 26 -8.00 -3.27 8.06
N LYS A 27 -7.85 -3.27 9.38
CA LYS A 27 -8.99 -3.37 10.30
C LYS A 27 -9.87 -2.12 10.23
N ASP A 28 -9.25 -0.94 10.19
CA ASP A 28 -9.97 0.33 10.18
C ASP A 28 -10.79 0.52 8.91
N TYR A 29 -10.34 -0.03 7.78
CA TYR A 29 -11.01 0.12 6.50
C TYR A 29 -11.72 -1.16 6.02
N ALA A 30 -11.93 -2.11 6.92
CA ALA A 30 -12.63 -3.35 6.58
C ALA A 30 -14.01 -3.04 5.97
N GLY A 31 -14.31 -3.69 4.85
CA GLY A 31 -15.55 -3.45 4.12
C GLY A 31 -15.52 -2.25 3.17
N LYS A 32 -14.49 -1.40 3.26
CA LYS A 32 -14.34 -0.23 2.37
C LYS A 32 -13.19 -0.38 1.40
N VAL A 33 -12.07 -0.94 1.85
CA VAL A 33 -10.84 -1.10 1.08
C VAL A 33 -10.32 -2.51 1.29
N GLN A 34 -9.98 -3.19 0.19
CA GLN A 34 -9.28 -4.46 0.25
C GLN A 34 -7.79 -4.20 0.38
N PHE A 35 -7.11 -4.94 1.25
CA PHE A 35 -5.68 -4.78 1.50
C PHE A 35 -4.92 -5.97 0.95
N LYS A 36 -3.83 -5.71 0.24
CA LYS A 36 -3.00 -6.73 -0.38
C LYS A 36 -1.53 -6.36 -0.23
N THR A 37 -0.68 -7.36 0.02
CA THR A 37 0.76 -7.17 0.04
C THR A 37 1.39 -7.85 -1.17
N VAL A 38 2.42 -7.24 -1.74
CA VAL A 38 3.19 -7.79 -2.85
C VAL A 38 4.67 -7.71 -2.49
N ASP A 39 5.32 -8.86 -2.40
CA ASP A 39 6.76 -8.96 -2.22
C ASP A 39 7.41 -8.76 -3.59
N VAL A 40 8.15 -7.67 -3.77
CA VAL A 40 8.74 -7.33 -5.08
C VAL A 40 9.79 -8.33 -5.54
N ASP A 41 10.39 -9.09 -4.61
CA ASP A 41 11.34 -10.14 -4.98
C ASP A 41 10.64 -11.42 -5.43
N VAL A 42 9.40 -11.62 -5.01
CA VAL A 42 8.60 -12.79 -5.38
C VAL A 42 7.77 -12.50 -6.63
N ASP A 43 7.19 -11.31 -6.71
CA ASP A 43 6.35 -10.90 -7.84
C ASP A 43 6.88 -9.60 -8.45
N GLY A 44 8.04 -9.70 -9.08
CA GLY A 44 8.66 -8.56 -9.76
C GLY A 44 7.85 -8.04 -10.94
N ALA A 45 7.08 -8.92 -11.58
CA ALA A 45 6.23 -8.53 -12.72
C ALA A 45 5.17 -7.52 -12.28
N MET A 46 4.57 -7.72 -11.11
CA MET A 46 3.57 -6.79 -10.60
C MET A 46 4.19 -5.46 -10.20
N ALA A 47 5.37 -5.48 -9.57
CA ALA A 47 6.10 -4.26 -9.26
C ALA A 47 6.44 -3.47 -10.53
N GLU A 48 6.86 -4.15 -11.58
CA GLU A 48 7.15 -3.53 -12.86
C GLU A 48 5.89 -2.95 -13.51
N GLN A 49 4.78 -3.69 -13.45
CA GLN A 49 3.50 -3.25 -13.99
C GLN A 49 3.08 -1.90 -13.41
N TYR A 50 3.30 -1.69 -12.12
CA TYR A 50 2.94 -0.45 -11.44
C TYR A 50 4.09 0.56 -11.38
N GLY A 51 5.22 0.25 -12.00
CA GLY A 51 6.37 1.14 -12.04
C GLY A 51 6.95 1.44 -10.67
N VAL A 52 6.96 0.45 -9.77
CA VAL A 52 7.49 0.60 -8.42
C VAL A 52 9.01 0.58 -8.48
N SER A 53 9.65 1.69 -8.12
CA SER A 53 11.11 1.82 -8.13
C SER A 53 11.73 1.91 -6.74
N SER A 54 10.94 2.16 -5.73
CA SER A 54 11.39 2.20 -4.33
C SER A 54 10.33 1.57 -3.44
N ILE A 55 10.73 1.12 -2.25
CA ILE A 55 9.83 0.45 -1.30
C ILE A 55 10.03 1.02 0.10
N PRO A 56 8.98 1.00 0.92
CA PRO A 56 7.63 0.58 0.59
C PRO A 56 6.94 1.57 -0.36
N THR A 57 6.09 1.07 -1.23
CA THR A 57 5.21 1.90 -2.07
C THR A 57 3.79 1.38 -1.89
N PHE A 58 2.88 2.31 -1.61
CA PHE A 58 1.46 1.99 -1.44
C PHE A 58 0.71 2.51 -2.65
N VAL A 59 -0.01 1.63 -3.33
CA VAL A 59 -0.82 2.01 -4.49
C VAL A 59 -2.28 1.76 -4.16
N LEU A 60 -3.09 2.82 -4.26
CA LEU A 60 -4.53 2.71 -4.06
C LEU A 60 -5.20 2.63 -5.42
N LEU A 61 -5.97 1.57 -5.61
CA LEU A 61 -6.74 1.35 -6.84
C LEU A 61 -8.21 1.57 -6.56
N LYS A 62 -8.89 2.19 -7.53
CA LYS A 62 -10.34 2.28 -7.56
C LYS A 62 -10.81 1.58 -8.82
N ASP A 63 -11.57 0.50 -8.66
CA ASP A 63 -12.08 -0.29 -9.77
C ASP A 63 -10.96 -0.70 -10.76
N GLY A 64 -9.81 -1.08 -10.20
CA GLY A 64 -8.65 -1.54 -10.96
C GLY A 64 -7.75 -0.46 -11.50
N LYS A 65 -8.08 0.82 -11.32
CA LYS A 65 -7.28 1.95 -11.80
C LYS A 65 -6.59 2.66 -10.64
N GLU A 66 -5.36 3.11 -10.86
CA GLU A 66 -4.61 3.81 -9.83
C GLU A 66 -5.28 5.14 -9.47
N ALA A 67 -5.71 5.26 -8.22
CA ALA A 67 -6.32 6.48 -7.70
C ALA A 67 -5.31 7.32 -6.92
N GLY A 68 -4.25 6.71 -6.40
CA GLY A 68 -3.22 7.43 -5.67
C GLY A 68 -2.04 6.52 -5.36
N ARG A 69 -0.92 7.17 -5.00
CA ARG A 69 0.33 6.46 -4.69
C ARG A 69 1.04 7.19 -3.57
N LYS A 70 1.59 6.45 -2.63
CA LYS A 70 2.38 7.00 -1.54
C LYS A 70 3.66 6.20 -1.40
N ILE A 71 4.79 6.88 -1.45
CA ILE A 71 6.12 6.25 -1.42
C ILE A 71 6.76 6.51 -0.05
N GLY A 72 7.34 5.45 0.51
CA GLY A 72 8.06 5.54 1.77
C GLY A 72 7.21 5.27 2.99
N ALA A 73 7.89 5.11 4.14
CA ALA A 73 7.23 4.89 5.42
C ALA A 73 6.59 6.18 5.92
N SER A 74 5.46 6.05 6.60
CA SER A 74 4.74 7.18 7.18
C SER A 74 4.05 6.74 8.46
N SER A 75 3.61 7.73 9.26
CA SER A 75 2.80 7.45 10.44
C SER A 75 1.42 6.90 10.03
N LYS A 76 0.76 6.23 10.96
CA LYS A 76 -0.61 5.77 10.74
C LYS A 76 -1.53 6.93 10.38
N ASP A 77 -1.41 8.07 11.07
CA ASP A 77 -2.25 9.24 10.82
C ASP A 77 -2.04 9.80 9.41
N ALA A 78 -0.79 9.86 8.95
CA ALA A 78 -0.49 10.31 7.60
C ALA A 78 -1.06 9.36 6.55
N MET A 79 -0.99 8.05 6.80
CA MET A 79 -1.58 7.05 5.92
C MET A 79 -3.10 7.19 5.86
N LYS A 80 -3.76 7.38 7.01
CA LYS A 80 -5.22 7.55 7.05
C LYS A 80 -5.64 8.81 6.29
N SER A 81 -4.97 9.92 6.49
CA SER A 81 -5.26 11.16 5.77
C SER A 81 -5.14 10.96 4.27
N TRP A 82 -4.09 10.28 3.83
CA TRP A 82 -3.88 10.01 2.41
C TRP A 82 -4.96 9.10 1.84
N ILE A 83 -5.27 8.00 2.53
CA ILE A 83 -6.33 7.08 2.09
C ILE A 83 -7.66 7.84 1.99
N ASP A 84 -8.04 8.54 3.05
CA ASP A 84 -9.33 9.24 3.11
C ASP A 84 -9.45 10.30 2.02
N SER A 85 -8.37 10.97 1.67
CA SER A 85 -8.37 11.99 0.62
C SER A 85 -8.62 11.39 -0.76
N ASN A 86 -8.41 10.08 -0.94
CA ASN A 86 -8.59 9.38 -2.20
C ASN A 86 -9.85 8.51 -2.24
N LEU A 87 -10.58 8.39 -1.14
CA LEU A 87 -11.85 7.67 -1.09
C LEU A 87 -12.97 8.62 -1.52
N ARG A 88 -13.56 8.33 -2.68
CA ARG A 88 -14.59 9.20 -3.25
C ARG A 88 -15.78 8.45 -3.72
#